data_03e599c3a1c6a58506334f034f23e489
#
_entry.id   03e599c3a1c6a58506334f034f23e489
#
_cell.length_a   1.000
_cell.length_b   1.000
_cell.length_c   1.000
_cell.angle_alpha   90.00
_cell.angle_beta   90.00
_cell.angle_gamma   90.00
#
_symmetry.space_group_name_H-M   'P 1'
#
loop_
_entity.id
_entity.type
_entity.pdbx_description
1 polymer ?
#
loop_
_entity_poly.entity_id
_entity_poly.type
_entity_poly.pdbx_seq_one_letter_code
_entity_poly.pdbx_strand_id
1 'polypeptide(L)'
;MSLILDHVSHVYGDDTALAVKALDDVSLEIPDGQFIGLIGHTGSGKSTLVQHLNGLIKATSGHIYFNGKDIDDNDFQKKELRSKVGLVFQYPEHQLFEADVFSDVCFGPKNLGLTKKEAELRAYEALKKVGLPDDLFYQSPFELSGGQKRRVAIAGVLAMKPEVLILDEPTAG
;
A
#
# COMPACT_ATOMS: atom_id res chain seq x y z
N MET A 1 -5.15 -13.92 -9.20
CA MET A 1 -5.75 -12.59 -8.90
C MET A 1 -5.57 -11.70 -10.11
N SER A 2 -6.54 -10.85 -10.45
CA SER A 2 -6.42 -9.95 -11.59
C SER A 2 -6.73 -8.52 -11.12
N LEU A 3 -5.86 -7.59 -11.46
CA LEU A 3 -6.02 -6.17 -11.20
C LEU A 3 -5.84 -5.45 -12.54
N ILE A 4 -6.90 -4.79 -13.01
CA ILE A 4 -6.96 -4.20 -14.36
C ILE A 4 -7.42 -2.76 -14.23
N LEU A 5 -6.69 -1.85 -14.89
CA LEU A 5 -7.12 -0.50 -15.15
C LEU A 5 -7.62 -0.45 -16.60
N ASP A 6 -8.77 0.16 -16.81
CA ASP A 6 -9.41 0.28 -18.12
C ASP A 6 -9.74 1.75 -18.39
N HIS A 7 -8.98 2.37 -19.31
CA HIS A 7 -9.12 3.77 -19.70
C HIS A 7 -9.17 4.77 -18.52
N VAL A 8 -8.33 4.55 -17.50
CA VAL A 8 -8.32 5.35 -16.26
C VAL A 8 -7.69 6.71 -16.50
N SER A 9 -8.44 7.76 -16.17
CA SER A 9 -7.93 9.13 -16.09
C SER A 9 -8.18 9.72 -14.71
N HIS A 10 -7.27 10.58 -14.25
CA HIS A 10 -7.44 11.31 -13.00
C HIS A 10 -6.99 12.76 -13.11
N VAL A 11 -7.86 13.66 -12.70
CA VAL A 11 -7.63 15.11 -12.67
C VAL A 11 -7.76 15.58 -11.23
N TYR A 12 -6.70 16.17 -10.69
CA TYR A 12 -6.77 16.87 -9.40
C TYR A 12 -7.41 18.24 -9.59
N GLY A 13 -8.39 18.59 -8.74
CA GLY A 13 -9.02 19.88 -8.76
C GLY A 13 -9.79 20.16 -10.04
N ASP A 14 -10.49 19.16 -10.59
CA ASP A 14 -11.28 19.26 -11.82
C ASP A 14 -12.35 20.35 -11.80
N ASP A 15 -12.85 20.74 -10.62
CA ASP A 15 -13.80 21.84 -10.44
C ASP A 15 -13.13 23.23 -10.32
N THR A 16 -11.81 23.33 -10.52
CA THR A 16 -11.05 24.57 -10.30
C THR A 16 -10.28 25.02 -11.53
N ALA A 17 -9.87 26.30 -11.56
CA ALA A 17 -8.98 26.84 -12.59
C ALA A 17 -7.55 26.25 -12.55
N LEU A 18 -7.22 25.44 -11.52
CA LEU A 18 -5.93 24.80 -11.31
C LEU A 18 -5.98 23.29 -11.55
N ALA A 19 -6.86 22.84 -12.42
CA ALA A 19 -6.99 21.43 -12.76
C ALA A 19 -5.66 20.85 -13.32
N VAL A 20 -5.20 19.75 -12.72
CA VAL A 20 -3.97 19.04 -13.15
C VAL A 20 -4.33 17.60 -13.50
N LYS A 21 -4.21 17.25 -14.77
CA LYS A 21 -4.38 15.87 -15.23
C LYS A 21 -3.13 15.07 -14.84
N ALA A 22 -3.29 14.13 -13.90
CA ALA A 22 -2.21 13.28 -13.40
C ALA A 22 -2.16 11.92 -14.11
N LEU A 23 -3.31 11.40 -14.53
CA LEU A 23 -3.41 10.21 -15.39
C LEU A 23 -4.28 10.56 -16.60
N ASP A 24 -3.90 10.06 -17.77
CA ASP A 24 -4.57 10.30 -19.04
C ASP A 24 -4.74 8.99 -19.81
N ASP A 25 -5.94 8.44 -19.78
CA ASP A 25 -6.34 7.24 -20.53
C ASP A 25 -5.42 6.02 -20.34
N VAL A 26 -5.11 5.71 -19.08
CA VAL A 26 -4.19 4.63 -18.72
C VAL A 26 -4.93 3.30 -18.67
N SER A 27 -4.49 2.34 -19.50
CA SER A 27 -4.93 0.95 -19.43
C SER A 27 -3.75 0.05 -19.09
N LEU A 28 -3.92 -0.78 -18.04
CA LEU A 28 -2.87 -1.66 -17.51
C LEU A 28 -3.50 -2.92 -16.92
N GLU A 29 -2.98 -4.06 -17.30
CA GLU A 29 -3.27 -5.33 -16.66
C GLU A 29 -2.06 -5.79 -15.83
N ILE A 30 -2.32 -6.20 -14.58
CA ILE A 30 -1.31 -6.73 -13.66
C ILE A 30 -1.57 -8.23 -13.49
N PRO A 31 -0.84 -9.09 -14.23
CA PRO A 31 -0.97 -10.53 -14.14
C PRO A 31 -0.36 -11.08 -12.84
N ASP A 32 -0.81 -12.26 -12.45
CA ASP A 32 -0.26 -12.97 -11.31
C ASP A 32 1.21 -13.35 -11.50
N GLY A 33 1.97 -13.28 -10.41
CA GLY A 33 3.35 -13.76 -10.35
C GLY A 33 4.36 -12.90 -11.12
N GLN A 34 3.98 -11.71 -11.55
CA GLN A 34 4.89 -10.80 -12.25
C GLN A 34 5.49 -9.76 -11.33
N PHE A 35 6.72 -9.36 -11.65
CA PHE A 35 7.38 -8.19 -11.11
C PHE A 35 7.32 -7.07 -12.14
N ILE A 36 6.64 -5.97 -11.80
CA ILE A 36 6.43 -4.84 -12.71
C ILE A 36 7.20 -3.63 -12.19
N GLY A 37 8.07 -3.07 -13.02
CA GLY A 37 8.78 -1.82 -12.75
C GLY A 37 8.06 -0.64 -13.37
N LEU A 38 7.62 0.33 -12.53
CA LEU A 38 7.03 1.59 -12.97
C LEU A 38 8.10 2.68 -12.97
N ILE A 39 8.47 3.17 -14.15
CA ILE A 39 9.55 4.13 -14.34
C ILE A 39 9.00 5.44 -14.92
N GLY A 40 9.49 6.56 -14.44
CA GLY A 40 9.15 7.90 -14.92
C GLY A 40 9.73 8.99 -14.04
N HIS A 41 9.80 10.22 -14.54
CA HIS A 41 10.26 11.37 -13.76
C HIS A 41 9.30 11.74 -12.64
N THR A 42 9.75 12.56 -11.68
CA THR A 42 8.88 13.11 -10.63
C THR A 42 7.73 13.90 -11.26
N GLY A 43 6.52 13.71 -10.76
CA GLY A 43 5.30 14.34 -11.31
C GLY A 43 4.71 13.63 -12.54
N SER A 44 5.22 12.47 -12.98
CA SER A 44 4.67 11.71 -14.10
C SER A 44 3.42 10.86 -13.75
N GLY A 45 2.86 11.01 -12.56
CA GLY A 45 1.64 10.30 -12.16
C GLY A 45 1.85 8.93 -11.50
N LYS A 46 3.09 8.48 -11.25
CA LYS A 46 3.38 7.16 -10.63
C LYS A 46 2.66 6.96 -9.31
N SER A 47 2.84 7.88 -8.36
CA SER A 47 2.20 7.79 -7.04
C SER A 47 0.68 7.89 -7.14
N THR A 48 0.15 8.67 -8.09
CA THR A 48 -1.28 8.72 -8.39
C THR A 48 -1.77 7.35 -8.88
N LEU A 49 -1.05 6.73 -9.81
CA LEU A 49 -1.39 5.41 -10.33
C LEU A 49 -1.44 4.34 -9.23
N VAL A 50 -0.40 4.26 -8.38
CA VAL A 50 -0.36 3.24 -7.32
C VAL A 50 -1.44 3.45 -6.26
N GLN A 51 -1.87 4.69 -6.00
CA GLN A 51 -2.98 4.98 -5.11
C GLN A 51 -4.34 4.54 -5.68
N HIS A 52 -4.51 4.58 -7.01
CA HIS A 52 -5.69 4.00 -7.67
C HIS A 52 -5.71 2.47 -7.54
N LEU A 53 -4.56 1.79 -7.71
CA LEU A 53 -4.45 0.34 -7.58
C LEU A 53 -4.85 -0.18 -6.20
N ASN A 54 -4.70 0.62 -5.16
CA ASN A 54 -5.12 0.29 -3.78
C ASN A 54 -6.51 0.88 -3.41
N GLY A 55 -7.16 1.58 -4.32
CA GLY A 55 -8.46 2.21 -4.09
C GLY A 55 -8.45 3.32 -3.05
N LEU A 56 -7.30 4.01 -2.86
CA LEU A 56 -7.18 5.16 -1.97
C LEU A 56 -7.80 6.41 -2.57
N ILE A 57 -7.64 6.58 -3.89
CA ILE A 57 -8.28 7.65 -4.65
C ILE A 57 -9.16 7.05 -5.73
N LYS A 58 -10.20 7.80 -6.11
CA LYS A 58 -11.15 7.40 -7.14
C LYS A 58 -10.74 8.01 -8.49
N ALA A 59 -10.89 7.25 -9.57
CA ALA A 59 -10.67 7.75 -10.93
C ALA A 59 -11.70 8.85 -11.29
N THR A 60 -11.27 9.83 -12.06
CA THR A 60 -12.19 10.82 -12.65
C THR A 60 -12.99 10.20 -13.79
N SER A 61 -12.36 9.29 -14.55
CA SER A 61 -13.03 8.48 -15.57
C SER A 61 -12.30 7.15 -15.78
N GLY A 62 -12.95 6.20 -16.44
CA GLY A 62 -12.48 4.84 -16.61
C GLY A 62 -12.85 3.94 -15.42
N HIS A 63 -12.36 2.71 -15.45
CA HIS A 63 -12.72 1.68 -14.48
C HIS A 63 -11.50 0.95 -13.96
N ILE A 64 -11.58 0.49 -12.70
CA ILE A 64 -10.54 -0.34 -12.09
C ILE A 64 -11.21 -1.64 -11.62
N TYR A 65 -10.75 -2.75 -12.14
CA TYR A 65 -11.31 -4.05 -11.79
C TYR A 65 -10.36 -4.84 -10.89
N PHE A 66 -10.91 -5.35 -9.80
CA PHE A 66 -10.25 -6.30 -8.92
C PHE A 66 -11.01 -7.63 -8.97
N ASN A 67 -10.38 -8.69 -9.47
CA ASN A 67 -11.00 -10.00 -9.68
C ASN A 67 -12.33 -9.91 -10.48
N GLY A 68 -12.36 -9.06 -11.50
CA GLY A 68 -13.50 -8.87 -12.39
C GLY A 68 -14.64 -8.00 -11.82
N LYS A 69 -14.47 -7.42 -10.64
CA LYS A 69 -15.42 -6.47 -10.03
C LYS A 69 -14.85 -5.06 -10.08
N ASP A 70 -15.66 -4.09 -10.48
CA ASP A 70 -15.28 -2.68 -10.42
C ASP A 70 -15.14 -2.25 -8.94
N ILE A 71 -14.00 -1.66 -8.59
CA ILE A 71 -13.72 -1.22 -7.21
C ILE A 71 -14.54 0.01 -6.79
N ASP A 72 -15.16 0.70 -7.74
CA ASP A 72 -16.01 1.87 -7.51
C ASP A 72 -17.50 1.56 -7.50
N ASP A 73 -17.89 0.29 -7.71
CA ASP A 73 -19.26 -0.16 -7.52
C ASP A 73 -19.72 0.01 -6.07
N ASN A 74 -21.01 0.36 -5.88
CA ASN A 74 -21.58 0.61 -4.56
C ASN A 74 -21.49 -0.61 -3.62
N ASP A 75 -21.54 -1.81 -4.18
CA ASP A 75 -21.50 -3.08 -3.43
C ASP A 75 -20.05 -3.57 -3.19
N PHE A 76 -19.04 -2.88 -3.74
CA PHE A 76 -17.66 -3.30 -3.59
C PHE A 76 -17.07 -2.89 -2.24
N GLN A 77 -16.55 -3.87 -1.50
CA GLN A 77 -15.93 -3.61 -0.20
C GLN A 77 -14.45 -3.27 -0.35
N LYS A 78 -14.08 -1.99 -0.34
CA LYS A 78 -12.68 -1.53 -0.43
C LYS A 78 -11.76 -2.14 0.65
N LYS A 79 -12.30 -2.64 1.75
CA LYS A 79 -11.54 -3.37 2.77
C LYS A 79 -10.96 -4.67 2.20
N GLU A 80 -11.70 -5.37 1.34
CA GLU A 80 -11.22 -6.58 0.67
C GLU A 80 -10.01 -6.26 -0.23
N LEU A 81 -10.12 -5.23 -1.09
CA LEU A 81 -9.01 -4.78 -1.92
C LEU A 81 -7.75 -4.46 -1.10
N ARG A 82 -7.91 -3.61 -0.07
CA ARG A 82 -6.78 -3.17 0.77
C ARG A 82 -6.15 -4.29 1.60
N SER A 83 -6.87 -5.37 1.84
CA SER A 83 -6.33 -6.56 2.49
C SER A 83 -5.44 -7.38 1.56
N LYS A 84 -5.67 -7.28 0.25
CA LYS A 84 -5.01 -8.06 -0.79
C LYS A 84 -3.92 -7.26 -1.54
N VAL A 85 -4.12 -5.95 -1.67
CA VAL A 85 -3.19 -5.04 -2.34
C VAL A 85 -2.52 -4.17 -1.28
N GLY A 86 -1.34 -4.58 -0.81
CA GLY A 86 -0.52 -3.83 0.13
C GLY A 86 0.22 -2.70 -0.57
N LEU A 87 0.17 -1.50 0.00
CA LEU A 87 0.88 -0.33 -0.50
C LEU A 87 1.84 0.20 0.57
N VAL A 88 3.12 0.28 0.21
CA VAL A 88 4.16 0.98 0.97
C VAL A 88 4.39 2.33 0.29
N PHE A 89 4.06 3.41 1.00
CA PHE A 89 4.23 4.78 0.49
C PHE A 89 5.69 5.22 0.49
N GLN A 90 5.97 6.29 -0.23
CA GLN A 90 7.18 7.07 -0.05
C GLN A 90 7.25 7.58 1.39
N TYR A 91 8.39 7.43 2.07
CA TYR A 91 8.58 7.74 3.51
C TYR A 91 7.62 6.98 4.45
N PRO A 92 7.57 5.64 4.38
CA PRO A 92 6.60 4.85 5.13
C PRO A 92 6.82 4.92 6.64
N GLU A 93 8.01 5.36 7.09
CA GLU A 93 8.38 5.60 8.49
C GLU A 93 7.53 6.66 9.19
N HIS A 94 6.87 7.54 8.44
CA HIS A 94 5.96 8.55 9.01
C HIS A 94 4.60 7.97 9.40
N GLN A 95 4.34 6.71 9.07
CA GLN A 95 3.06 6.03 9.37
C GLN A 95 3.07 5.27 10.70
N LEU A 96 4.23 5.22 11.39
CA LEU A 96 4.36 4.56 12.68
C LEU A 96 3.75 5.42 13.79
N PHE A 97 2.89 4.84 14.63
CA PHE A 97 2.11 5.58 15.64
C PHE A 97 1.89 4.83 16.95
N GLU A 98 2.15 3.54 17.02
CA GLU A 98 1.96 2.74 18.24
C GLU A 98 3.10 2.96 19.25
N ALA A 99 2.88 2.51 20.47
CA ALA A 99 3.84 2.67 21.57
C ALA A 99 5.14 1.86 21.35
N ASP A 100 5.04 0.72 20.71
CA ASP A 100 6.15 -0.16 20.38
C ASP A 100 6.04 -0.72 18.96
N VAL A 101 7.18 -1.14 18.42
CA VAL A 101 7.32 -1.69 17.07
C VAL A 101 6.41 -2.89 16.82
N PHE A 102 6.36 -3.83 17.79
CA PHE A 102 5.61 -5.06 17.63
C PHE A 102 4.10 -4.79 17.54
N SER A 103 3.61 -3.87 18.39
CA SER A 103 2.21 -3.42 18.39
C SER A 103 1.85 -2.75 17.08
N ASP A 104 2.75 -1.92 16.52
CA ASP A 104 2.54 -1.23 15.25
C ASP A 104 2.37 -2.23 14.09
N VAL A 105 3.24 -3.23 14.02
CA VAL A 105 3.15 -4.28 12.99
C VAL A 105 1.93 -5.18 13.18
N CYS A 106 1.45 -5.38 14.42
CA CYS A 106 0.22 -6.12 14.69
C CYS A 106 -1.06 -5.38 14.26
N PHE A 107 -1.01 -4.07 14.06
CA PHE A 107 -2.19 -3.25 13.79
C PHE A 107 -2.94 -3.68 12.53
N GLY A 108 -2.23 -3.85 11.40
CA GLY A 108 -2.83 -4.31 10.14
C GLY A 108 -3.56 -5.65 10.27
N PRO A 109 -2.89 -6.72 10.74
CA PRO A 109 -3.52 -8.02 10.98
C PRO A 109 -4.74 -7.97 11.91
N LYS A 110 -4.70 -7.19 13.00
CA LYS A 110 -5.85 -6.99 13.88
C LYS A 110 -7.04 -6.36 13.15
N ASN A 111 -6.79 -5.35 12.32
CA ASN A 111 -7.84 -4.69 11.52
C ASN A 111 -8.46 -5.62 10.46
N LEU A 112 -7.73 -6.64 10.03
CA LEU A 112 -8.28 -7.71 9.18
C LEU A 112 -9.18 -8.68 9.93
N GLY A 113 -9.26 -8.57 11.27
CA GLY A 113 -10.10 -9.42 12.11
C GLY A 113 -9.41 -10.71 12.57
N LEU A 114 -8.09 -10.79 12.49
CA LEU A 114 -7.34 -11.93 13.02
C LEU A 114 -7.35 -11.94 14.55
N THR A 115 -7.29 -13.12 15.12
CA THR A 115 -7.10 -13.28 16.56
C THR A 115 -5.78 -12.66 17.01
N LYS A 116 -5.67 -12.31 18.29
CA LYS A 116 -4.45 -11.75 18.87
C LYS A 116 -3.23 -12.62 18.55
N LYS A 117 -3.35 -13.94 18.76
CA LYS A 117 -2.26 -14.89 18.52
C LYS A 117 -1.82 -14.95 17.05
N GLU A 118 -2.77 -14.92 16.12
CA GLU A 118 -2.46 -14.92 14.69
C GLU A 118 -1.81 -13.61 14.26
N ALA A 119 -2.28 -12.47 14.77
CA ALA A 119 -1.70 -11.17 14.48
C ALA A 119 -0.26 -11.08 15.00
N GLU A 120 0.00 -11.54 16.23
CA GLU A 120 1.34 -11.61 16.83
C GLU A 120 2.28 -12.51 16.03
N LEU A 121 1.82 -13.68 15.59
CA LEU A 121 2.62 -14.57 14.75
C LEU A 121 2.99 -13.92 13.43
N ARG A 122 2.03 -13.30 12.73
CA ARG A 122 2.30 -12.61 11.46
C ARG A 122 3.24 -11.42 11.62
N ALA A 123 3.08 -10.66 12.70
CA ALA A 123 3.97 -9.54 13.01
C ALA A 123 5.40 -10.02 13.24
N TYR A 124 5.58 -11.06 14.04
CA TYR A 124 6.89 -11.66 14.29
C TYR A 124 7.55 -12.13 12.99
N GLU A 125 6.84 -12.91 12.17
CA GLU A 125 7.33 -13.39 10.87
C GLU A 125 7.73 -12.22 9.94
N ALA A 126 6.92 -11.16 9.90
CA ALA A 126 7.19 -10.00 9.06
C ALA A 126 8.43 -9.21 9.52
N LEU A 127 8.56 -8.97 10.84
CA LEU A 127 9.73 -8.30 11.41
C LEU A 127 11.03 -9.09 11.17
N LYS A 128 10.99 -10.42 11.28
CA LYS A 128 12.13 -11.28 10.94
C LYS A 128 12.48 -11.19 9.46
N LYS A 129 11.49 -11.16 8.56
CA LYS A 129 11.71 -11.05 7.11
C LYS A 129 12.41 -9.75 6.72
N VAL A 130 12.11 -8.63 7.37
CA VAL A 130 12.79 -7.36 7.11
C VAL A 130 14.13 -7.22 7.83
N GLY A 131 14.56 -8.26 8.56
CA GLY A 131 15.85 -8.29 9.25
C GLY A 131 15.94 -7.31 10.42
N LEU A 132 14.82 -7.07 11.13
CA LEU A 132 14.86 -6.27 12.35
C LEU A 132 15.33 -7.16 13.52
N PRO A 133 16.32 -6.71 14.33
CA PRO A 133 16.75 -7.41 15.54
C PRO A 133 15.63 -7.53 16.58
N ASP A 134 15.59 -8.66 17.31
CA ASP A 134 14.49 -8.98 18.25
C ASP A 134 14.45 -8.02 19.45
N ASP A 135 15.58 -7.49 19.87
CA ASP A 135 15.71 -6.51 20.96
C ASP A 135 15.04 -5.17 20.65
N LEU A 136 14.75 -4.89 19.38
CA LEU A 136 14.05 -3.68 18.95
C LEU A 136 12.53 -3.83 18.92
N PHE A 137 11.98 -5.05 19.06
CA PHE A 137 10.55 -5.30 18.87
C PHE A 137 9.66 -4.56 19.87
N TYR A 138 10.14 -4.37 21.10
CA TYR A 138 9.40 -3.71 22.16
C TYR A 138 9.90 -2.29 22.47
N GLN A 139 10.77 -1.77 21.59
CA GLN A 139 11.18 -0.37 21.67
C GLN A 139 10.19 0.55 20.96
N SER A 140 10.19 1.82 21.35
CA SER A 140 9.41 2.84 20.66
C SER A 140 9.88 3.00 19.21
N PRO A 141 8.97 3.00 18.23
CA PRO A 141 9.33 3.28 16.84
C PRO A 141 10.08 4.62 16.66
N PHE A 142 9.82 5.58 17.54
CA PHE A 142 10.42 6.92 17.45
C PHE A 142 11.91 6.94 17.81
N GLU A 143 12.39 5.93 18.55
CA GLU A 143 13.80 5.78 18.95
C GLU A 143 14.66 5.08 17.88
N LEU A 144 14.03 4.52 16.83
CA LEU A 144 14.71 3.81 15.77
C LEU A 144 15.37 4.76 14.76
N SER A 145 16.44 4.29 14.11
CA SER A 145 17.00 4.97 12.94
C SER A 145 16.00 4.99 11.78
N GLY A 146 16.14 5.92 10.82
CA GLY A 146 15.26 6.04 9.65
C GLY A 146 15.13 4.72 8.87
N GLY A 147 16.26 4.03 8.64
CA GLY A 147 16.26 2.74 7.96
C GLY A 147 15.56 1.62 8.75
N GLN A 148 15.63 1.65 10.09
CA GLN A 148 14.89 0.72 10.95
C GLN A 148 13.39 1.02 10.91
N LYS A 149 13.00 2.29 11.04
CA LYS A 149 11.59 2.73 10.91
C LYS A 149 10.97 2.28 9.59
N ARG A 150 11.70 2.48 8.48
CA ARG A 150 11.26 2.04 7.14
C ARG A 150 11.04 0.54 7.09
N ARG A 151 11.94 -0.27 7.65
CA ARG A 151 11.77 -1.73 7.73
C ARG A 151 10.54 -2.12 8.56
N VAL A 152 10.29 -1.44 9.67
CA VAL A 152 9.09 -1.66 10.49
C VAL A 152 7.81 -1.36 9.70
N ALA A 153 7.75 -0.24 9.00
CA ALA A 153 6.60 0.12 8.18
C ALA A 153 6.34 -0.88 7.04
N ILE A 154 7.42 -1.36 6.38
CA ILE A 154 7.31 -2.43 5.39
C ILE A 154 6.80 -3.73 6.05
N ALA A 155 7.30 -4.08 7.24
CA ALA A 155 6.83 -5.25 7.97
C ALA A 155 5.33 -5.16 8.31
N GLY A 156 4.81 -3.97 8.65
CA GLY A 156 3.38 -3.74 8.88
C GLY A 156 2.51 -4.11 7.67
N VAL A 157 2.96 -3.76 6.47
CA VAL A 157 2.28 -4.16 5.23
C VAL A 157 2.42 -5.65 4.97
N LEU A 158 3.62 -6.22 5.13
CA LEU A 158 3.88 -7.65 4.90
C LEU A 158 3.12 -8.55 5.88
N ALA A 159 2.88 -8.10 7.11
CA ALA A 159 2.14 -8.84 8.13
C ALA A 159 0.68 -9.10 7.71
N MET A 160 0.11 -8.25 6.86
CA MET A 160 -1.22 -8.46 6.28
C MET A 160 -1.24 -9.62 5.27
N LYS A 161 -0.07 -10.08 4.79
CA LYS A 161 0.11 -11.10 3.73
C LYS A 161 -0.63 -10.74 2.44
N PRO A 162 -0.34 -9.55 1.85
CA PRO A 162 -1.00 -9.13 0.63
C PRO A 162 -0.64 -10.07 -0.55
N GLU A 163 -1.54 -10.15 -1.52
CA GLU A 163 -1.34 -10.89 -2.78
C GLU A 163 -0.57 -10.04 -3.81
N VAL A 164 -0.74 -8.71 -3.75
CA VAL A 164 0.06 -7.73 -4.50
C VAL A 164 0.75 -6.82 -3.51
N LEU A 165 2.04 -6.60 -3.69
CA LEU A 165 2.82 -5.62 -2.95
C LEU A 165 3.23 -4.48 -3.88
N ILE A 166 2.80 -3.27 -3.56
CA ILE A 166 3.18 -2.05 -4.27
C ILE A 166 4.16 -1.28 -3.40
N LEU A 167 5.30 -0.91 -3.99
CA LEU A 167 6.33 -0.11 -3.33
C LEU A 167 6.49 1.20 -4.10
N ASP A 168 6.12 2.32 -3.48
CA ASP A 168 6.29 3.66 -4.06
C ASP A 168 7.63 4.24 -3.59
N GLU A 169 8.60 4.34 -4.50
CA GLU A 169 9.96 4.83 -4.26
C GLU A 169 10.64 4.22 -3.01
N PRO A 170 10.76 2.88 -2.91
CA PRO A 170 11.18 2.21 -1.67
C PRO A 170 12.64 2.50 -1.27
N THR A 171 13.43 3.06 -2.16
CA THR A 171 14.86 3.39 -1.95
C THR A 171 15.12 4.90 -1.87
N ALA A 172 14.08 5.74 -1.89
CA ALA A 172 14.23 7.18 -1.74
C ALA A 172 14.69 7.54 -0.32
N GLY A 173 15.74 8.34 -0.18
CA GLY A 173 16.31 8.80 1.09
C GLY A 173 17.65 8.22 1.42
#